data_05586bc11bffc1c4dc99b20e0f7e69c6
#
_entry.id   05586bc11bffc1c4dc99b20e0f7e69c6
#
_cell.length_a   1.000
_cell.length_b   1.000
_cell.length_c   1.000
_cell.angle_alpha   90.00
_cell.angle_beta   90.00
_cell.angle_gamma   90.00
#
_symmetry.space_group_name_H-M   'P 1'
#
loop_
_entity.id
_entity.type
_entity.pdbx_description
1 polymer ?
#
loop_
_entity_poly.entity_id
_entity_poly.type
_entity_poly.pdbx_seq_one_letter_code
_entity_poly.pdbx_strand_id
1 'polypeptide(L)'
;MKKDGFYSSGEFARMAHVTVRTIRYYDSHDILKPSFVNESGARFYTDEDFTRLQQILLLKFLGFSLNDIKNMTIGDMDYHFLSDSLEVQLKLVRDKIEQLQLVEKAIEDTSGEIREYHTVNWNKMLELIHLTGMENAVKKQYQNATNIASRIRLHRLYSVNKEGWFPWIYRNLELKNGLKVLEIGCGNGMLWKENIQKIPDSISITLSDLSEGMLRDARRNIGQKDKRFEFKILDAEKIPFMAETFDLVIANHMLFYCEDLSQTCREVARVLKKSGRFICSTYGKKHMKEVSELAKGFDNRIVLSADNLYEKFGKENGKEILKPYFHEISWQEYKDKLEIQDAEPLIAYILSCHGNQNQYILSRYQEFRDYVKQKAGKGYDVTKEAGIFVCRK
;
A
#
# COMPACT_ATOMS: atom_id res chain seq x y z
N MET A 1 -17.35 29.99 -39.36
CA MET A 1 -18.66 29.43 -39.05
C MET A 1 -18.56 28.53 -37.82
N LYS A 2 -19.32 28.84 -36.79
CA LYS A 2 -19.40 27.96 -35.59
C LYS A 2 -20.21 26.73 -36.03
N LYS A 3 -19.61 25.54 -35.99
CA LYS A 3 -20.31 24.30 -36.27
C LYS A 3 -21.00 23.89 -34.97
N ASP A 4 -22.32 23.76 -34.96
CA ASP A 4 -23.05 23.36 -33.75
C ASP A 4 -22.48 22.04 -33.22
N GLY A 5 -22.24 21.96 -31.92
CA GLY A 5 -21.63 20.82 -31.23
C GLY A 5 -20.09 20.77 -31.21
N PHE A 6 -19.41 21.85 -31.69
CA PHE A 6 -17.94 21.92 -31.65
C PHE A 6 -17.44 23.16 -30.89
N TYR A 7 -16.49 22.96 -30.01
CA TYR A 7 -15.85 24.00 -29.21
C TYR A 7 -14.40 24.22 -29.67
N SER A 8 -14.00 25.47 -29.84
CA SER A 8 -12.60 25.80 -30.05
C SER A 8 -11.76 25.48 -28.81
N SER A 9 -10.45 25.32 -28.95
CA SER A 9 -9.53 25.09 -27.81
C SER A 9 -9.68 26.13 -26.71
N GLY A 10 -10.03 27.39 -27.04
CA GLY A 10 -10.24 28.46 -26.07
C GLY A 10 -11.56 28.34 -25.31
N GLU A 11 -12.63 27.98 -25.98
CA GLU A 11 -13.95 27.70 -25.36
C GLU A 11 -13.87 26.45 -24.47
N PHE A 12 -13.28 25.41 -25.00
CA PHE A 12 -13.09 24.13 -24.32
C PHE A 12 -12.27 24.25 -23.02
N ALA A 13 -11.17 25.00 -23.08
CA ALA A 13 -10.34 25.28 -21.90
C ALA A 13 -11.10 26.09 -20.83
N ARG A 14 -11.91 27.09 -21.24
CA ARG A 14 -12.74 27.86 -20.31
C ARG A 14 -13.82 27.03 -19.63
N MET A 15 -14.48 26.13 -20.35
CA MET A 15 -15.50 25.22 -19.80
C MET A 15 -14.91 24.32 -18.70
N ALA A 16 -13.68 23.88 -18.88
CA ALA A 16 -12.99 22.98 -17.93
C ALA A 16 -12.17 23.70 -16.86
N HIS A 17 -12.18 25.06 -16.83
CA HIS A 17 -11.34 25.87 -15.95
C HIS A 17 -9.83 25.55 -16.03
N VAL A 18 -9.33 25.22 -17.23
CA VAL A 18 -7.91 24.97 -17.49
C VAL A 18 -7.36 25.97 -18.51
N THR A 19 -6.03 25.96 -18.71
CA THR A 19 -5.42 26.81 -19.73
C THR A 19 -5.48 26.18 -21.13
N VAL A 20 -5.51 27.00 -22.18
CA VAL A 20 -5.38 26.52 -23.57
C VAL A 20 -4.06 25.74 -23.76
N ARG A 21 -3.01 26.13 -23.00
CA ARG A 21 -1.72 25.41 -23.00
C ARG A 21 -1.89 23.98 -22.49
N THR A 22 -2.72 23.78 -21.47
CA THR A 22 -3.04 22.43 -20.92
C THR A 22 -3.73 21.57 -21.98
N ILE A 23 -4.72 22.11 -22.69
CA ILE A 23 -5.42 21.37 -23.76
C ILE A 23 -4.46 21.00 -24.90
N ARG A 24 -3.61 21.92 -25.33
CA ARG A 24 -2.60 21.65 -26.35
C ARG A 24 -1.54 20.65 -25.90
N TYR A 25 -1.18 20.68 -24.63
CA TYR A 25 -0.27 19.72 -24.02
C TYR A 25 -0.87 18.30 -24.05
N TYR A 26 -2.15 18.16 -23.69
CA TYR A 26 -2.84 16.85 -23.74
C TYR A 26 -2.94 16.31 -25.18
N ASP A 27 -3.21 17.16 -26.16
CA ASP A 27 -3.20 16.77 -27.57
C ASP A 27 -1.81 16.33 -28.04
N SER A 28 -0.76 17.10 -27.73
CA SER A 28 0.61 16.78 -28.16
C SER A 28 1.17 15.51 -27.52
N HIS A 29 0.61 15.04 -26.40
CA HIS A 29 1.02 13.84 -25.67
C HIS A 29 0.04 12.65 -25.85
N ASP A 30 -0.90 12.79 -26.80
CA ASP A 30 -1.91 11.76 -27.11
C ASP A 30 -2.81 11.38 -25.91
N ILE A 31 -3.05 12.32 -25.01
CA ILE A 31 -3.92 12.13 -23.83
C ILE A 31 -5.36 12.48 -24.18
N LEU A 32 -5.54 13.57 -24.92
CA LEU A 32 -6.84 14.04 -25.39
C LEU A 32 -6.69 14.63 -26.80
N LYS A 33 -7.16 13.94 -27.82
CA LYS A 33 -7.15 14.39 -29.20
C LYS A 33 -8.40 15.22 -29.50
N PRO A 34 -8.26 16.28 -30.37
CA PRO A 34 -9.44 16.99 -30.88
C PRO A 34 -10.22 16.08 -31.82
N SER A 35 -11.56 16.14 -31.76
CA SER A 35 -12.44 15.41 -32.70
C SER A 35 -12.34 15.96 -34.13
N PHE A 36 -11.90 17.21 -34.30
CA PHE A 36 -11.72 17.82 -35.61
C PHE A 36 -10.57 18.83 -35.63
N VAL A 37 -9.77 18.81 -36.69
CA VAL A 37 -8.76 19.84 -36.99
C VAL A 37 -9.05 20.38 -38.39
N ASN A 38 -9.18 21.70 -38.52
CA ASN A 38 -9.45 22.31 -39.81
C ASN A 38 -8.16 22.51 -40.64
N GLU A 39 -8.30 22.97 -41.88
CA GLU A 39 -7.19 23.17 -42.81
C GLU A 39 -6.15 24.21 -42.31
N SER A 40 -6.55 25.12 -41.44
CA SER A 40 -5.64 26.11 -40.81
C SER A 40 -4.96 25.54 -39.54
N GLY A 41 -5.21 24.29 -39.16
CA GLY A 41 -4.62 23.67 -37.97
C GLY A 41 -5.35 24.02 -36.66
N ALA A 42 -6.51 24.66 -36.74
CA ALA A 42 -7.33 24.95 -35.55
C ALA A 42 -8.06 23.71 -35.08
N ARG A 43 -8.03 23.47 -33.77
CA ARG A 43 -8.56 22.29 -33.08
C ARG A 43 -9.94 22.54 -32.55
N PHE A 44 -10.82 21.55 -32.71
CA PHE A 44 -12.21 21.59 -32.26
C PHE A 44 -12.56 20.29 -31.52
N TYR A 45 -13.31 20.44 -30.44
CA TYR A 45 -13.68 19.42 -29.47
C TYR A 45 -15.18 19.30 -29.34
N THR A 46 -15.69 18.13 -28.98
CA THR A 46 -17.11 17.84 -28.78
C THR A 46 -17.45 17.72 -27.28
N ASP A 47 -18.74 17.51 -26.95
CA ASP A 47 -19.18 17.20 -25.58
C ASP A 47 -18.62 15.85 -25.10
N GLU A 48 -18.42 14.90 -26.01
CA GLU A 48 -17.75 13.63 -25.69
C GLU A 48 -16.28 13.83 -25.29
N ASP A 49 -15.55 14.69 -26.03
CA ASP A 49 -14.21 15.10 -25.65
C ASP A 49 -14.19 15.84 -24.29
N PHE A 50 -15.28 16.58 -23.98
CA PHE A 50 -15.42 17.26 -22.70
C PHE A 50 -15.56 16.27 -21.53
N THR A 51 -16.38 15.26 -21.70
CA THR A 51 -16.51 14.15 -20.74
C THR A 51 -15.14 13.47 -20.52
N ARG A 52 -14.41 13.23 -21.60
CA ARG A 52 -13.04 12.72 -21.56
C ARG A 52 -12.08 13.63 -20.76
N LEU A 53 -12.14 14.94 -21.02
CA LEU A 53 -11.34 15.91 -20.28
C LEU A 53 -11.67 15.91 -18.78
N GLN A 54 -12.94 15.84 -18.41
CA GLN A 54 -13.37 15.75 -17.01
C GLN A 54 -12.78 14.51 -16.32
N GLN A 55 -12.78 13.37 -17.00
CA GLN A 55 -12.17 12.13 -16.50
C GLN A 55 -10.66 12.28 -16.32
N ILE A 56 -9.96 12.86 -17.29
CA ILE A 56 -8.53 13.15 -17.21
C ILE A 56 -8.22 14.06 -16.01
N LEU A 57 -8.98 15.12 -15.82
CA LEU A 57 -8.79 16.06 -14.72
C LEU A 57 -9.06 15.42 -13.36
N LEU A 58 -10.09 14.57 -13.27
CA LEU A 58 -10.37 13.80 -12.07
C LEU A 58 -9.22 12.82 -11.73
N LEU A 59 -8.74 12.07 -12.70
CA LEU A 59 -7.60 11.15 -12.51
C LEU A 59 -6.32 11.90 -12.14
N LYS A 60 -6.08 13.08 -12.73
CA LYS A 60 -4.98 13.98 -12.32
C LYS A 60 -5.13 14.44 -10.88
N PHE A 61 -6.32 14.86 -10.49
CA PHE A 61 -6.63 15.24 -9.12
C PHE A 61 -6.40 14.08 -8.15
N LEU A 62 -6.72 12.86 -8.55
CA LEU A 62 -6.46 11.63 -7.81
C LEU A 62 -4.98 11.21 -7.78
N GLY A 63 -4.07 11.98 -8.39
CA GLY A 63 -2.63 11.76 -8.32
C GLY A 63 -2.05 10.85 -9.40
N PHE A 64 -2.85 10.40 -10.38
CA PHE A 64 -2.35 9.61 -11.50
C PHE A 64 -1.39 10.42 -12.37
N SER A 65 -0.32 9.78 -12.84
CA SER A 65 0.55 10.40 -13.83
C SER A 65 -0.18 10.53 -15.18
N LEU A 66 0.26 11.46 -16.02
CA LEU A 66 -0.33 11.59 -17.36
C LEU A 66 -0.11 10.35 -18.22
N ASN A 67 0.97 9.62 -17.99
CA ASN A 67 1.22 8.33 -18.65
C ASN A 67 0.21 7.26 -18.18
N ASP A 68 -0.09 7.21 -16.90
CA ASP A 68 -1.12 6.28 -16.38
C ASP A 68 -2.48 6.60 -17.01
N ILE A 69 -2.84 7.90 -17.08
CA ILE A 69 -4.09 8.37 -17.67
C ILE A 69 -4.17 8.06 -19.17
N LYS A 70 -3.07 8.27 -19.91
CA LYS A 70 -3.00 7.94 -21.34
C LYS A 70 -3.23 6.45 -21.59
N ASN A 71 -2.73 5.61 -20.68
CA ASN A 71 -2.81 4.16 -20.78
C ASN A 71 -4.15 3.60 -20.25
N MET A 72 -4.91 4.38 -19.50
CA MET A 72 -6.28 4.07 -19.14
C MET A 72 -7.18 4.35 -20.34
N THR A 73 -7.63 3.29 -21.00
CA THR A 73 -8.62 3.41 -22.10
C THR A 73 -9.90 3.99 -21.49
N ILE A 74 -10.25 5.18 -21.88
CA ILE A 74 -11.33 6.01 -21.32
C ILE A 74 -12.72 5.38 -21.56
N GLY A 75 -12.83 4.26 -22.30
CA GLY A 75 -14.08 3.53 -22.54
C GLY A 75 -14.42 2.44 -21.51
N ASP A 76 -13.43 1.90 -20.79
CA ASP A 76 -13.61 0.79 -19.85
C ASP A 76 -13.14 1.19 -18.44
N MET A 77 -13.68 2.29 -17.90
CA MET A 77 -13.32 2.74 -16.55
C MET A 77 -13.88 1.75 -15.53
N ASP A 78 -13.00 0.97 -14.89
CA ASP A 78 -13.36 0.10 -13.79
C ASP A 78 -13.71 0.94 -12.55
N TYR A 79 -15.00 1.04 -12.25
CA TYR A 79 -15.52 1.78 -11.11
C TYR A 79 -14.97 1.28 -9.76
N HIS A 80 -14.58 0.00 -9.65
CA HIS A 80 -13.96 -0.54 -8.44
C HIS A 80 -12.54 0.02 -8.28
N PHE A 81 -11.77 0.09 -9.36
CA PHE A 81 -10.44 0.72 -9.33
C PHE A 81 -10.51 2.20 -8.99
N LEU A 82 -11.50 2.92 -9.53
CA LEU A 82 -11.71 4.32 -9.20
C LEU A 82 -12.10 4.49 -7.73
N SER A 83 -12.99 3.65 -7.20
CA SER A 83 -13.40 3.64 -5.80
C SER A 83 -12.22 3.38 -4.87
N ASP A 84 -11.41 2.34 -5.15
CA ASP A 84 -10.23 2.02 -4.36
C ASP A 84 -9.20 3.16 -4.38
N SER A 85 -9.01 3.80 -5.54
CA SER A 85 -8.12 4.95 -5.71
C SER A 85 -8.61 6.17 -4.92
N LEU A 86 -9.93 6.41 -4.90
CA LEU A 86 -10.54 7.49 -4.10
C LEU A 86 -10.40 7.23 -2.59
N GLU A 87 -10.55 5.99 -2.13
CA GLU A 87 -10.32 5.62 -0.73
C GLU A 87 -8.88 5.89 -0.30
N VAL A 88 -7.92 5.54 -1.15
CA VAL A 88 -6.50 5.82 -0.91
C VAL A 88 -6.24 7.33 -0.86
N GLN A 89 -6.82 8.11 -1.79
CA GLN A 89 -6.70 9.57 -1.80
C GLN A 89 -7.34 10.20 -0.55
N LEU A 90 -8.51 9.72 -0.15
CA LEU A 90 -9.18 10.19 1.06
C LEU A 90 -8.31 9.95 2.31
N LYS A 91 -7.64 8.80 2.37
CA LYS A 91 -6.67 8.51 3.43
C LYS A 91 -5.54 9.54 3.44
N LEU A 92 -4.91 9.79 2.29
CA LEU A 92 -3.81 10.75 2.17
C LEU A 92 -4.22 12.18 2.57
N VAL A 93 -5.42 12.60 2.15
CA VAL A 93 -5.97 13.91 2.56
C VAL A 93 -6.15 13.96 4.09
N ARG A 94 -6.67 12.90 4.71
CA ARG A 94 -6.81 12.82 6.17
C ARG A 94 -5.47 12.86 6.88
N ASP A 95 -4.48 12.14 6.38
CA ASP A 95 -3.12 12.17 6.94
C ASP A 95 -2.50 13.56 6.83
N LYS A 96 -2.75 14.28 5.72
CA LYS A 96 -2.30 15.67 5.56
C LYS A 96 -3.02 16.64 6.52
N ILE A 97 -4.31 16.46 6.73
CA ILE A 97 -5.08 17.25 7.70
C ILE A 97 -4.51 17.07 9.12
N GLU A 98 -4.26 15.83 9.54
CA GLU A 98 -3.68 15.55 10.86
C GLU A 98 -2.27 16.12 11.00
N GLN A 99 -1.44 15.99 9.96
CA GLN A 99 -0.11 16.62 9.96
C GLN A 99 -0.21 18.13 10.14
N LEU A 100 -1.11 18.78 9.40
CA LEU A 100 -1.31 20.24 9.52
C LEU A 100 -1.83 20.63 10.91
N GLN A 101 -2.70 19.83 11.53
CA GLN A 101 -3.16 20.05 12.90
C GLN A 101 -2.03 19.91 13.93
N LEU A 102 -1.10 18.98 13.74
CA LEU A 102 0.09 18.88 14.59
C LEU A 102 1.00 20.09 14.44
N VAL A 103 1.20 20.57 13.19
CA VAL A 103 1.96 21.81 12.91
C VAL A 103 1.28 23.01 13.54
N GLU A 104 -0.04 23.16 13.36
CA GLU A 104 -0.84 24.24 13.95
C GLU A 104 -0.66 24.26 15.48
N LYS A 105 -0.87 23.13 16.15
CA LYS A 105 -0.69 23.01 17.59
C LYS A 105 0.72 23.37 18.04
N ALA A 106 1.75 22.88 17.34
CA ALA A 106 3.14 23.17 17.68
C ALA A 106 3.47 24.66 17.50
N ILE A 107 2.85 25.33 16.51
CA ILE A 107 2.97 26.79 16.32
C ILE A 107 2.27 27.52 17.47
N GLU A 108 1.08 27.11 17.85
CA GLU A 108 0.30 27.71 18.97
C GLU A 108 1.07 27.59 20.29
N ASP A 109 1.57 26.38 20.61
CA ASP A 109 2.32 26.10 21.83
C ASP A 109 3.61 26.94 21.87
N THR A 110 4.37 27.00 20.76
CA THR A 110 5.60 27.81 20.66
C THR A 110 5.29 29.31 20.77
N SER A 111 4.26 29.78 20.10
CA SER A 111 3.81 31.19 20.17
C SER A 111 3.36 31.56 21.59
N GLY A 112 2.68 30.65 22.28
CA GLY A 112 2.28 30.81 23.69
C GLY A 112 3.48 30.97 24.61
N GLU A 113 4.47 30.06 24.48
CA GLU A 113 5.72 30.12 25.29
C GLU A 113 6.50 31.41 25.07
N ILE A 114 6.62 31.86 23.81
CA ILE A 114 7.31 33.13 23.50
C ILE A 114 6.62 34.33 24.17
N ARG A 115 5.26 34.35 24.14
CA ARG A 115 4.49 35.42 24.78
C ARG A 115 4.59 35.41 26.30
N GLU A 116 4.63 34.23 26.91
CA GLU A 116 4.62 34.08 28.36
C GLU A 116 6.02 34.23 28.98
N TYR A 117 7.03 33.60 28.36
CA TYR A 117 8.38 33.52 28.92
C TYR A 117 9.42 34.41 28.21
N HIS A 118 9.07 35.06 27.09
CA HIS A 118 9.97 35.89 26.26
C HIS A 118 11.24 35.16 25.83
N THR A 119 11.17 33.80 25.71
CA THR A 119 12.27 32.93 25.32
C THR A 119 11.86 32.03 24.17
N VAL A 120 12.82 31.65 23.32
CA VAL A 120 12.59 30.73 22.19
C VAL A 120 13.19 29.38 22.53
N ASN A 121 12.37 28.34 22.55
CA ASN A 121 12.84 26.97 22.66
C ASN A 121 13.25 26.45 21.27
N TRP A 122 14.55 26.52 20.99
CA TRP A 122 15.10 26.15 19.68
C TRP A 122 14.91 24.66 19.34
N ASN A 123 14.81 23.76 20.33
CA ASN A 123 14.53 22.34 20.08
C ASN A 123 13.11 22.15 19.55
N LYS A 124 12.12 22.84 20.10
CA LYS A 124 10.75 22.83 19.58
C LYS A 124 10.65 23.45 18.18
N MET A 125 11.46 24.48 17.88
CA MET A 125 11.54 25.06 16.53
C MET A 125 12.12 24.07 15.53
N LEU A 126 13.09 23.23 15.90
CA LEU A 126 13.60 22.14 15.07
C LEU A 126 12.54 21.06 14.83
N GLU A 127 11.75 20.69 15.84
CA GLU A 127 10.59 19.78 15.66
C GLU A 127 9.58 20.35 14.67
N LEU A 128 9.28 21.64 14.73
CA LEU A 128 8.43 22.34 13.74
C LEU A 128 8.99 22.24 12.31
N ILE A 129 10.30 22.45 12.14
CA ILE A 129 10.98 22.32 10.85
C ILE A 129 10.88 20.87 10.34
N HIS A 130 11.08 19.88 11.21
CA HIS A 130 10.90 18.47 10.87
C HIS A 130 9.47 18.14 10.46
N LEU A 131 8.46 18.62 11.19
CA LEU A 131 7.06 18.43 10.87
C LEU A 131 6.66 19.09 9.53
N THR A 132 7.21 20.27 9.22
CA THR A 132 6.96 20.95 7.94
C THR A 132 7.78 20.37 6.78
N GLY A 133 8.98 19.85 7.04
CA GLY A 133 9.86 19.22 6.03
C GLY A 133 9.36 17.87 5.49
N MET A 134 8.33 17.28 6.08
CA MET A 134 7.72 16.03 5.63
C MET A 134 6.96 16.11 4.28
N GLU A 135 6.88 17.28 3.64
CA GLU A 135 6.18 17.47 2.36
C GLU A 135 6.70 16.58 1.21
N ASN A 136 8.01 16.30 1.20
CA ASN A 136 8.62 15.40 0.21
C ASN A 136 8.30 13.91 0.47
N ALA A 137 8.09 13.52 1.72
CA ALA A 137 7.65 12.16 2.07
C ALA A 137 6.20 11.92 1.63
N VAL A 138 5.33 12.92 1.75
CA VAL A 138 3.93 12.87 1.31
C VAL A 138 3.84 12.71 -0.20
N LYS A 139 4.64 13.43 -1.01
CA LYS A 139 4.69 13.24 -2.47
C LYS A 139 5.07 11.82 -2.87
N LYS A 140 6.03 11.19 -2.19
CA LYS A 140 6.38 9.78 -2.40
C LYS A 140 5.25 8.85 -1.98
N GLN A 141 4.51 9.17 -0.93
CA GLN A 141 3.34 8.40 -0.51
C GLN A 141 2.19 8.45 -1.53
N TYR A 142 1.96 9.60 -2.21
CA TYR A 142 0.96 9.70 -3.28
C TYR A 142 1.27 8.75 -4.45
N GLN A 143 2.52 8.65 -4.87
CA GLN A 143 2.95 7.69 -5.90
C GLN A 143 2.83 6.23 -5.41
N ASN A 144 3.13 5.97 -4.14
CA ASN A 144 3.03 4.63 -3.54
C ASN A 144 1.58 4.18 -3.34
N ALA A 145 0.64 5.09 -3.14
CA ALA A 145 -0.76 4.77 -2.87
C ALA A 145 -1.46 4.11 -4.06
N THR A 146 -1.26 4.63 -5.28
CA THR A 146 -1.77 4.02 -6.52
C THR A 146 -1.17 2.64 -6.73
N ASN A 147 0.12 2.47 -6.45
CA ASN A 147 0.82 1.21 -6.55
C ASN A 147 0.27 0.16 -5.56
N ILE A 148 -0.04 0.57 -4.33
CA ILE A 148 -0.64 -0.31 -3.31
C ILE A 148 -2.05 -0.74 -3.73
N ALA A 149 -2.87 0.18 -4.26
CA ALA A 149 -4.23 -0.13 -4.73
C ALA A 149 -4.21 -1.18 -5.85
N SER A 150 -3.30 -1.04 -6.83
CA SER A 150 -3.14 -2.00 -7.93
C SER A 150 -2.76 -3.41 -7.44
N ARG A 151 -1.90 -3.49 -6.41
CA ARG A 151 -1.50 -4.77 -5.80
C ARG A 151 -2.66 -5.45 -5.05
N ILE A 152 -3.34 -4.70 -4.19
CA ILE A 152 -4.51 -5.20 -3.44
C ILE A 152 -5.57 -5.68 -4.41
N ARG A 153 -5.81 -4.94 -5.49
CA ARG A 153 -6.80 -5.28 -6.51
C ARG A 153 -6.53 -6.63 -7.16
N LEU A 154 -5.29 -6.89 -7.61
CA LEU A 154 -4.94 -8.16 -8.25
C LEU A 154 -5.25 -9.34 -7.34
N HIS A 155 -4.81 -9.26 -6.07
CA HIS A 155 -5.07 -10.32 -5.09
C HIS A 155 -6.57 -10.48 -4.80
N ARG A 156 -7.33 -9.40 -4.65
CA ARG A 156 -8.76 -9.43 -4.36
C ARG A 156 -9.57 -10.05 -5.50
N LEU A 157 -9.25 -9.73 -6.75
CA LEU A 157 -9.98 -10.21 -7.91
C LEU A 157 -9.73 -11.69 -8.21
N TYR A 158 -8.48 -12.14 -8.08
CA TYR A 158 -8.04 -13.41 -8.65
C TYR A 158 -7.60 -14.47 -7.65
N SER A 159 -7.60 -14.18 -6.34
CA SER A 159 -7.34 -15.18 -5.31
C SER A 159 -8.43 -16.27 -5.33
N VAL A 160 -8.02 -17.53 -5.44
CA VAL A 160 -8.94 -18.67 -5.41
C VAL A 160 -9.38 -19.00 -4.00
N ASN A 161 -8.56 -18.70 -2.99
CA ASN A 161 -8.91 -18.90 -1.59
C ASN A 161 -9.86 -17.80 -1.10
N LYS A 162 -11.13 -18.14 -0.94
CA LYS A 162 -12.19 -17.21 -0.54
C LYS A 162 -12.24 -16.96 0.97
N GLU A 163 -11.50 -17.73 1.78
CA GLU A 163 -11.37 -17.44 3.22
C GLU A 163 -10.68 -16.07 3.45
N GLY A 164 -9.67 -15.75 2.64
CA GLY A 164 -8.86 -14.54 2.79
C GLY A 164 -7.71 -14.71 3.77
N TRP A 165 -6.64 -13.90 3.57
CA TRP A 165 -5.40 -13.99 4.32
C TRP A 165 -5.58 -13.69 5.82
N PHE A 166 -6.23 -12.60 6.16
CA PHE A 166 -6.39 -12.20 7.57
C PHE A 166 -7.36 -13.09 8.35
N PRO A 167 -8.52 -13.52 7.81
CA PRO A 167 -9.35 -14.52 8.48
C PRO A 167 -8.63 -15.85 8.68
N TRP A 168 -7.80 -16.29 7.71
CA TRP A 168 -7.01 -17.50 7.84
C TRP A 168 -5.94 -17.39 8.94
N ILE A 169 -5.17 -16.28 9.00
CA ILE A 169 -4.24 -16.04 10.12
C ILE A 169 -5.00 -16.06 11.44
N TYR A 170 -6.08 -15.28 11.55
CA TYR A 170 -6.87 -15.17 12.77
C TYR A 170 -7.31 -16.53 13.30
N ARG A 171 -7.79 -17.40 12.44
CA ARG A 171 -8.17 -18.77 12.81
C ARG A 171 -7.02 -19.56 13.44
N ASN A 172 -5.81 -19.37 12.92
CA ASN A 172 -4.60 -20.02 13.43
C ASN A 172 -4.04 -19.39 14.72
N LEU A 173 -4.52 -18.20 15.11
CA LEU A 173 -4.15 -17.62 16.41
C LEU A 173 -4.76 -18.38 17.60
N GLU A 174 -5.89 -19.08 17.40
CA GLU A 174 -6.60 -19.83 18.44
C GLU A 174 -6.83 -18.99 19.70
N LEU A 175 -7.36 -17.79 19.52
CA LEU A 175 -7.56 -16.83 20.60
C LEU A 175 -8.61 -17.31 21.61
N LYS A 176 -8.34 -17.04 22.88
CA LYS A 176 -9.21 -17.37 24.02
C LYS A 176 -9.33 -16.16 24.94
N ASN A 177 -10.36 -16.18 25.77
CA ASN A 177 -10.51 -15.19 26.84
C ASN A 177 -9.30 -15.21 27.79
N GLY A 178 -8.93 -14.05 28.31
CA GLY A 178 -7.86 -13.87 29.27
C GLY A 178 -6.44 -13.81 28.68
N LEU A 179 -6.25 -14.03 27.38
CA LEU A 179 -4.93 -13.93 26.76
C LEU A 179 -4.46 -12.47 26.66
N LYS A 180 -3.15 -12.30 26.87
CA LYS A 180 -2.41 -11.08 26.54
C LYS A 180 -1.65 -11.29 25.22
N VAL A 181 -1.97 -10.49 24.23
CA VAL A 181 -1.44 -10.60 22.86
C VAL A 181 -0.64 -9.35 22.51
N LEU A 182 0.50 -9.52 21.88
CA LEU A 182 1.29 -8.44 21.26
C LEU A 182 1.37 -8.71 19.75
N GLU A 183 1.02 -7.74 18.93
CA GLU A 183 1.41 -7.75 17.52
C GLU A 183 2.48 -6.69 17.29
N ILE A 184 3.64 -7.13 16.78
CA ILE A 184 4.74 -6.27 16.33
C ILE A 184 4.63 -6.03 14.83
N GLY A 185 4.70 -4.75 14.40
CA GLY A 185 4.50 -4.38 12.99
C GLY A 185 3.07 -4.63 12.52
N CYS A 186 2.07 -4.13 13.27
CA CYS A 186 0.64 -4.38 12.99
C CYS A 186 0.14 -3.65 11.72
N GLY A 187 0.93 -2.74 11.16
CA GLY A 187 0.51 -1.93 10.03
C GLY A 187 -0.78 -1.16 10.34
N ASN A 188 -1.71 -1.17 9.40
CA ASN A 188 -3.00 -0.50 9.54
C ASN A 188 -4.07 -1.33 10.31
N GLY A 189 -3.68 -2.43 10.96
CA GLY A 189 -4.57 -3.23 11.81
C GLY A 189 -5.61 -4.09 11.08
N MET A 190 -5.41 -4.39 9.80
CA MET A 190 -6.41 -5.14 8.99
C MET A 190 -6.66 -6.55 9.51
N LEU A 191 -5.68 -7.23 10.10
CA LEU A 191 -5.88 -8.53 10.75
C LEU A 191 -7.04 -8.49 11.74
N TRP A 192 -7.10 -7.43 12.53
CA TRP A 192 -8.10 -7.26 13.58
C TRP A 192 -9.41 -6.68 13.06
N LYS A 193 -9.33 -5.70 12.14
CA LYS A 193 -10.51 -5.11 11.49
C LYS A 193 -11.41 -6.17 10.85
N GLU A 194 -10.83 -7.06 10.04
CA GLU A 194 -11.60 -8.10 9.34
C GLU A 194 -12.16 -9.17 10.25
N ASN A 195 -11.64 -9.29 11.49
CA ASN A 195 -12.06 -10.30 12.45
C ASN A 195 -12.69 -9.72 13.73
N ILE A 196 -12.99 -8.43 13.76
CA ILE A 196 -13.39 -7.70 14.97
C ILE A 196 -14.55 -8.34 15.75
N GLN A 197 -15.52 -8.92 15.03
CA GLN A 197 -16.68 -9.60 15.60
C GLN A 197 -16.37 -10.98 16.21
N LYS A 198 -15.20 -11.54 15.92
CA LYS A 198 -14.79 -12.86 16.39
C LYS A 198 -13.85 -12.80 17.59
N ILE A 199 -13.37 -11.60 17.94
CA ILE A 199 -12.38 -11.40 19.00
C ILE A 199 -13.05 -11.61 20.35
N PRO A 200 -12.49 -12.47 21.24
CA PRO A 200 -13.03 -12.69 22.58
C PRO A 200 -13.16 -11.39 23.38
N ASP A 201 -14.19 -11.30 24.24
CA ASP A 201 -14.50 -10.05 24.97
C ASP A 201 -13.44 -9.71 26.03
N SER A 202 -12.88 -10.72 26.72
CA SER A 202 -11.90 -10.53 27.79
C SER A 202 -10.48 -10.89 27.35
N ILE A 203 -10.02 -10.25 26.27
CA ILE A 203 -8.64 -10.36 25.75
C ILE A 203 -7.97 -8.98 25.81
N SER A 204 -6.65 -8.96 26.00
CA SER A 204 -5.85 -7.73 25.94
C SER A 204 -4.91 -7.82 24.75
N ILE A 205 -5.03 -6.91 23.80
CA ILE A 205 -4.26 -6.90 22.56
C ILE A 205 -3.48 -5.59 22.47
N THR A 206 -2.15 -5.68 22.48
CA THR A 206 -1.28 -4.55 22.21
C THR A 206 -0.88 -4.60 20.75
N LEU A 207 -1.28 -3.58 19.99
CA LEU A 207 -0.87 -3.37 18.61
C LEU A 207 0.29 -2.40 18.56
N SER A 208 1.36 -2.79 17.89
CA SER A 208 2.53 -1.96 17.79
C SER A 208 3.09 -1.88 16.38
N ASP A 209 3.65 -0.72 16.08
CA ASP A 209 4.35 -0.46 14.82
C ASP A 209 5.43 0.60 15.09
N LEU A 210 6.49 0.61 14.30
CA LEU A 210 7.49 1.67 14.33
C LEU A 210 6.93 2.99 13.76
N SER A 211 5.98 2.87 12.81
CA SER A 211 5.31 3.98 12.14
C SER A 211 4.09 4.46 12.93
N GLU A 212 4.14 5.68 13.44
CA GLU A 212 2.98 6.34 14.06
C GLU A 212 1.80 6.46 13.09
N GLY A 213 2.08 6.70 11.79
CA GLY A 213 1.06 6.76 10.74
C GLY A 213 0.29 5.45 10.61
N MET A 214 0.97 4.30 10.65
CA MET A 214 0.32 2.98 10.64
C MET A 214 -0.56 2.78 11.88
N LEU A 215 -0.11 3.18 13.05
CA LEU A 215 -0.91 3.08 14.28
C LEU A 215 -2.14 3.99 14.26
N ARG A 216 -2.05 5.19 13.67
CA ARG A 216 -3.23 6.04 13.45
C ARG A 216 -4.27 5.35 12.57
N ASP A 217 -3.82 4.74 11.48
CA ASP A 217 -4.70 3.97 10.60
C ASP A 217 -5.33 2.77 11.31
N ALA A 218 -4.55 2.04 12.10
CA ALA A 218 -5.05 0.92 12.89
C ALA A 218 -6.13 1.37 13.88
N ARG A 219 -5.92 2.49 14.60
CA ARG A 219 -6.94 3.09 15.49
C ARG A 219 -8.22 3.46 14.75
N ARG A 220 -8.12 4.01 13.54
CA ARG A 220 -9.29 4.35 12.71
C ARG A 220 -10.04 3.10 12.24
N ASN A 221 -9.30 2.08 11.81
CA ASN A 221 -9.87 0.86 11.28
C ASN A 221 -10.57 0.01 12.34
N ILE A 222 -10.01 -0.06 13.55
CA ILE A 222 -10.51 -0.87 14.67
C ILE A 222 -11.55 -0.10 15.48
N GLY A 223 -11.35 1.22 15.65
CA GLY A 223 -12.16 2.10 16.47
C GLY A 223 -11.51 2.40 17.83
N GLN A 224 -11.49 3.69 18.18
CA GLN A 224 -10.80 4.19 19.39
C GLN A 224 -11.45 3.76 20.71
N LYS A 225 -12.70 3.27 20.68
CA LYS A 225 -13.49 2.95 21.89
C LYS A 225 -13.38 1.49 22.32
N ASP A 226 -12.76 0.63 21.52
CA ASP A 226 -12.63 -0.79 21.84
C ASP A 226 -11.53 -1.01 22.89
N LYS A 227 -11.95 -1.28 24.13
CA LYS A 227 -11.06 -1.44 25.28
C LYS A 227 -10.15 -2.68 25.23
N ARG A 228 -10.38 -3.58 24.29
CA ARG A 228 -9.52 -4.75 24.07
C ARG A 228 -8.16 -4.36 23.51
N PHE A 229 -8.03 -3.19 22.89
CA PHE A 229 -6.85 -2.75 22.16
C PHE A 229 -6.09 -1.62 22.84
N GLU A 230 -4.78 -1.79 22.93
CA GLU A 230 -3.80 -0.76 23.23
C GLU A 230 -2.89 -0.55 22.01
N PHE A 231 -2.48 0.69 21.73
CA PHE A 231 -1.65 1.02 20.57
C PHE A 231 -0.34 1.67 21.03
N LYS A 232 0.81 1.11 20.64
CA LYS A 232 2.13 1.58 21.07
C LYS A 232 3.11 1.70 19.90
N ILE A 233 3.79 2.85 19.81
CA ILE A 233 4.97 2.97 18.98
C ILE A 233 6.08 2.18 19.68
N LEU A 234 6.64 1.18 19.01
CA LEU A 234 7.79 0.45 19.52
C LEU A 234 8.64 -0.14 18.38
N ASP A 235 9.91 -0.29 18.68
CA ASP A 235 10.87 -1.03 17.89
C ASP A 235 10.85 -2.50 18.31
N ALA A 236 10.69 -3.41 17.33
CA ALA A 236 10.69 -4.84 17.57
C ALA A 236 12.03 -5.38 18.09
N GLU A 237 13.13 -4.65 17.85
CA GLU A 237 14.48 -4.97 18.37
C GLU A 237 14.68 -4.54 19.83
N LYS A 238 13.73 -3.74 20.39
CA LYS A 238 13.76 -3.27 21.77
C LYS A 238 12.36 -3.14 22.34
N ILE A 239 11.76 -4.28 22.71
CA ILE A 239 10.36 -4.33 23.18
C ILE A 239 10.26 -3.84 24.64
N PRO A 240 9.54 -2.72 24.94
CA PRO A 240 9.53 -2.07 26.25
C PRO A 240 8.55 -2.74 27.23
N PHE A 241 8.54 -4.07 27.30
CA PHE A 241 7.75 -4.85 28.24
C PHE A 241 8.64 -5.78 29.05
N MET A 242 8.17 -6.16 30.24
CA MET A 242 8.87 -7.12 31.08
C MET A 242 8.89 -8.51 30.43
N ALA A 243 9.84 -9.33 30.83
CA ALA A 243 9.87 -10.74 30.45
C ALA A 243 8.57 -11.45 30.87
N GLU A 244 8.19 -12.47 30.10
CA GLU A 244 7.05 -13.35 30.38
C GLU A 244 5.69 -12.59 30.52
N THR A 245 5.49 -11.55 29.71
CA THR A 245 4.28 -10.72 29.74
C THR A 245 3.15 -11.27 28.87
N PHE A 246 3.46 -11.79 27.68
CA PHE A 246 2.47 -12.13 26.66
C PHE A 246 2.28 -13.65 26.50
N ASP A 247 1.05 -14.05 26.25
CA ASP A 247 0.69 -15.42 25.90
C ASP A 247 0.91 -15.72 24.42
N LEU A 248 0.77 -14.69 23.59
CA LEU A 248 0.94 -14.76 22.13
C LEU A 248 1.64 -13.50 21.63
N VAL A 249 2.66 -13.67 20.79
CA VAL A 249 3.24 -12.60 19.98
C VAL A 249 3.01 -12.91 18.51
N ILE A 250 2.66 -11.89 17.72
CA ILE A 250 2.36 -11.99 16.30
C ILE A 250 3.31 -11.04 15.54
N ALA A 251 3.83 -11.51 14.40
CA ALA A 251 4.63 -10.70 13.45
C ALA A 251 4.16 -11.00 12.03
N ASN A 252 3.22 -10.19 11.51
CA ASN A 252 2.61 -10.45 10.21
C ASN A 252 3.35 -9.70 9.10
N HIS A 253 4.08 -10.41 8.24
CA HIS A 253 4.87 -9.86 7.11
C HIS A 253 5.81 -8.70 7.51
N MET A 254 6.48 -8.79 8.66
CA MET A 254 7.34 -7.70 9.14
C MET A 254 8.81 -8.10 9.43
N LEU A 255 9.09 -9.37 9.79
CA LEU A 255 10.42 -9.78 10.26
C LEU A 255 11.54 -9.51 9.24
N PHE A 256 11.28 -9.63 7.97
CA PHE A 256 12.27 -9.32 6.93
C PHE A 256 12.60 -7.82 6.78
N TYR A 257 11.91 -6.94 7.51
CA TYR A 257 12.26 -5.51 7.60
C TYR A 257 13.13 -5.16 8.81
N CYS A 258 13.30 -6.10 9.77
CA CYS A 258 14.18 -5.87 10.92
C CYS A 258 15.65 -5.76 10.47
N GLU A 259 16.41 -4.87 11.11
CA GLU A 259 17.85 -4.73 10.87
C GLU A 259 18.61 -5.87 11.56
N ASP A 260 18.34 -6.10 12.85
CA ASP A 260 18.83 -7.25 13.62
C ASP A 260 17.70 -8.23 13.95
N LEU A 261 17.47 -9.17 13.03
CA LEU A 261 16.46 -10.22 13.20
C LEU A 261 16.74 -11.12 14.42
N SER A 262 18.01 -11.36 14.74
CA SER A 262 18.41 -12.13 15.91
C SER A 262 18.03 -11.43 17.22
N GLN A 263 18.21 -10.11 17.28
CA GLN A 263 17.79 -9.32 18.42
C GLN A 263 16.27 -9.28 18.55
N THR A 264 15.54 -9.11 17.44
CA THR A 264 14.07 -9.19 17.41
C THR A 264 13.58 -10.52 17.97
N CYS A 265 14.15 -11.65 17.52
CA CYS A 265 13.78 -12.98 18.03
C CYS A 265 14.08 -13.14 19.53
N ARG A 266 15.20 -12.62 20.03
CA ARG A 266 15.52 -12.61 21.48
C ARG A 266 14.48 -11.82 22.28
N GLU A 267 14.11 -10.64 21.82
CA GLU A 267 13.11 -9.80 22.49
C GLU A 267 11.73 -10.45 22.49
N VAL A 268 11.30 -11.01 21.37
CA VAL A 268 10.04 -11.78 21.29
C VAL A 268 10.06 -12.96 22.27
N ALA A 269 11.14 -13.74 22.27
CA ALA A 269 11.28 -14.86 23.21
C ALA A 269 11.31 -14.39 24.68
N ARG A 270 11.95 -13.25 24.96
CA ARG A 270 12.00 -12.68 26.31
C ARG A 270 10.61 -12.31 26.82
N VAL A 271 9.82 -11.60 26.02
CA VAL A 271 8.49 -11.10 26.47
C VAL A 271 7.40 -12.17 26.46
N LEU A 272 7.59 -13.29 25.76
CA LEU A 272 6.69 -14.43 25.79
C LEU A 272 6.77 -15.18 27.13
N LYS A 273 5.64 -15.61 27.66
CA LYS A 273 5.54 -16.57 28.78
C LYS A 273 6.14 -17.92 28.36
N LYS A 274 6.50 -18.78 29.33
CA LYS A 274 7.08 -20.12 29.10
C LYS A 274 6.22 -21.02 28.20
N SER A 275 4.89 -20.89 28.28
CA SER A 275 3.95 -21.63 27.42
C SER A 275 3.42 -20.76 26.26
N GLY A 276 4.04 -19.62 26.04
CA GLY A 276 3.62 -18.65 25.02
C GLY A 276 3.93 -19.11 23.60
N ARG A 277 3.18 -18.59 22.64
CA ARG A 277 3.34 -18.88 21.21
C ARG A 277 3.82 -17.65 20.46
N PHE A 278 4.68 -17.87 19.49
CA PHE A 278 5.03 -16.88 18.49
C PHE A 278 4.50 -17.30 17.12
N ILE A 279 3.76 -16.44 16.47
CA ILE A 279 3.22 -16.68 15.13
C ILE A 279 3.74 -15.58 14.21
N CYS A 280 4.51 -15.96 13.19
CA CYS A 280 5.03 -15.01 12.22
C CYS A 280 4.80 -15.47 10.80
N SER A 281 4.43 -14.54 9.93
CA SER A 281 4.16 -14.82 8.53
C SER A 281 5.27 -14.36 7.62
N THR A 282 5.44 -15.10 6.53
CA THR A 282 6.35 -14.78 5.44
C THR A 282 5.93 -15.49 4.16
N TYR A 283 6.73 -15.36 3.13
CA TYR A 283 6.55 -16.03 1.84
C TYR A 283 7.84 -16.73 1.39
N GLY A 284 7.71 -17.64 0.44
CA GLY A 284 8.83 -18.38 -0.10
C GLY A 284 9.31 -17.88 -1.46
N LYS A 285 10.37 -18.46 -1.94
CA LYS A 285 11.05 -18.13 -3.21
C LYS A 285 10.14 -18.20 -4.44
N LYS A 286 9.11 -19.06 -4.39
CA LYS A 286 8.18 -19.28 -5.52
C LYS A 286 7.00 -18.28 -5.54
N HIS A 287 6.90 -17.42 -4.52
CA HIS A 287 5.81 -16.46 -4.44
C HIS A 287 5.83 -15.48 -5.62
N MET A 288 4.73 -15.45 -6.40
CA MET A 288 4.57 -14.56 -7.57
C MET A 288 5.66 -14.73 -8.65
N LYS A 289 6.32 -15.89 -8.73
CA LYS A 289 7.44 -16.13 -9.66
C LYS A 289 7.04 -15.96 -11.12
N GLU A 290 5.82 -16.38 -11.48
CA GLU A 290 5.32 -16.31 -12.85
C GLU A 290 5.17 -14.86 -13.33
N VAL A 291 4.89 -13.93 -12.43
CA VAL A 291 4.83 -12.50 -12.75
C VAL A 291 6.23 -11.95 -13.07
N SER A 292 7.23 -12.37 -12.31
CA SER A 292 8.62 -12.02 -12.59
C SER A 292 9.13 -12.64 -13.89
N GLU A 293 8.77 -13.89 -14.16
CA GLU A 293 9.09 -14.62 -15.38
C GLU A 293 8.44 -13.95 -16.61
N LEU A 294 7.17 -13.55 -16.49
CA LEU A 294 6.44 -12.83 -17.54
C LEU A 294 7.13 -11.50 -17.88
N ALA A 295 7.49 -10.70 -16.87
CA ALA A 295 8.16 -9.42 -17.08
C ALA A 295 9.55 -9.60 -17.73
N LYS A 296 10.33 -10.58 -17.27
CA LYS A 296 11.64 -10.94 -17.84
C LYS A 296 11.53 -11.51 -19.26
N GLY A 297 10.44 -12.16 -19.59
CA GLY A 297 10.17 -12.67 -20.94
C GLY A 297 9.93 -11.55 -21.97
N PHE A 298 9.50 -10.37 -21.53
CA PHE A 298 9.41 -9.18 -22.36
C PHE A 298 10.77 -8.49 -22.54
N ASP A 299 11.50 -8.31 -21.43
CA ASP A 299 12.86 -7.77 -21.43
C ASP A 299 13.63 -8.37 -20.23
N ASN A 300 14.70 -9.11 -20.52
CA ASN A 300 15.46 -9.88 -19.52
C ASN A 300 16.16 -9.01 -18.44
N ARG A 301 16.27 -7.71 -18.67
CA ARG A 301 16.83 -6.73 -17.73
C ARG A 301 15.85 -6.31 -16.66
N ILE A 302 14.56 -6.64 -16.80
CA ILE A 302 13.53 -6.25 -15.85
C ILE A 302 13.69 -7.02 -14.54
N VAL A 303 13.72 -6.25 -13.45
CA VAL A 303 13.69 -6.74 -12.08
C VAL A 303 12.52 -6.06 -11.37
N LEU A 304 11.56 -6.83 -10.86
CA LEU A 304 10.34 -6.29 -10.23
C LEU A 304 10.54 -5.88 -8.76
N SER A 305 11.58 -6.42 -8.09
CA SER A 305 11.95 -6.05 -6.72
C SER A 305 13.47 -5.95 -6.61
N ALA A 306 13.95 -4.86 -6.04
CA ALA A 306 15.38 -4.66 -5.79
C ALA A 306 15.91 -5.64 -4.72
N ASP A 307 15.07 -6.00 -3.73
CA ASP A 307 15.44 -6.87 -2.62
C ASP A 307 14.57 -8.13 -2.59
N ASN A 308 15.22 -9.27 -2.41
CA ASN A 308 14.57 -10.56 -2.17
C ASN A 308 14.31 -10.74 -0.67
N LEU A 309 13.24 -10.14 -0.15
CA LEU A 309 12.95 -10.16 1.29
C LEU A 309 12.86 -11.58 1.88
N TYR A 310 12.45 -12.59 1.09
CA TYR A 310 12.43 -13.99 1.51
C TYR A 310 13.84 -14.55 1.82
N GLU A 311 14.90 -13.93 1.31
CA GLU A 311 16.29 -14.33 1.65
C GLU A 311 16.66 -13.87 3.06
N LYS A 312 16.12 -12.75 3.54
CA LYS A 312 16.28 -12.30 4.93
C LYS A 312 15.47 -13.17 5.90
N PHE A 313 14.17 -13.35 5.61
CA PHE A 313 13.29 -14.22 6.39
C PHE A 313 12.19 -14.78 5.48
N GLY A 314 12.33 -16.01 5.06
CA GLY A 314 11.44 -16.71 4.13
C GLY A 314 11.02 -18.08 4.63
N LYS A 315 10.18 -18.76 3.86
CA LYS A 315 9.76 -20.16 4.11
C LYS A 315 10.97 -21.09 4.23
N GLU A 316 11.97 -20.88 3.39
CA GLU A 316 13.14 -21.76 3.26
C GLU A 316 14.11 -21.67 4.43
N ASN A 317 14.33 -20.48 4.97
CA ASN A 317 15.33 -20.22 6.02
C ASN A 317 14.73 -19.88 7.40
N GLY A 318 13.43 -19.54 7.45
CA GLY A 318 12.78 -19.05 8.66
C GLY A 318 12.87 -20.03 9.83
N LYS A 319 12.74 -21.34 9.59
CA LYS A 319 12.85 -22.37 10.63
C LYS A 319 14.22 -22.36 11.31
N GLU A 320 15.29 -22.29 10.53
CA GLU A 320 16.66 -22.29 11.08
C GLU A 320 16.97 -20.97 11.82
N ILE A 321 16.41 -19.84 11.35
CA ILE A 321 16.54 -18.54 12.02
C ILE A 321 15.82 -18.56 13.38
N LEU A 322 14.65 -19.19 13.47
CA LEU A 322 13.83 -19.22 14.68
C LEU A 322 14.30 -20.25 15.71
N LYS A 323 14.96 -21.34 15.28
CA LYS A 323 15.38 -22.47 16.10
C LYS A 323 16.22 -22.14 17.34
N PRO A 324 17.11 -21.11 17.36
CA PRO A 324 17.84 -20.74 18.56
C PRO A 324 16.98 -20.17 19.70
N TYR A 325 15.75 -19.75 19.40
CA TYR A 325 14.88 -19.00 20.32
C TYR A 325 13.60 -19.72 20.68
N PHE A 326 13.16 -20.67 19.84
CA PHE A 326 11.86 -21.32 19.96
C PHE A 326 11.96 -22.83 19.74
N HIS A 327 11.01 -23.55 20.34
CA HIS A 327 10.82 -25.00 20.15
C HIS A 327 9.58 -25.25 19.30
N GLU A 328 9.39 -26.50 18.87
CA GLU A 328 8.19 -26.96 18.11
C GLU A 328 7.82 -26.03 16.94
N ILE A 329 8.78 -25.65 16.12
CA ILE A 329 8.58 -24.76 14.99
C ILE A 329 7.93 -25.52 13.85
N SER A 330 6.70 -25.13 13.48
CA SER A 330 5.96 -25.69 12.35
C SER A 330 5.60 -24.63 11.32
N TRP A 331 5.62 -25.02 10.05
CA TRP A 331 5.15 -24.20 8.96
C TRP A 331 3.72 -24.58 8.57
N GLN A 332 2.85 -23.59 8.46
CA GLN A 332 1.50 -23.75 7.92
C GLN A 332 1.36 -22.92 6.68
N GLU A 333 1.03 -23.57 5.57
CA GLU A 333 0.91 -22.91 4.28
C GLU A 333 -0.51 -22.37 4.06
N TYR A 334 -0.60 -21.12 3.63
CA TYR A 334 -1.83 -20.56 3.10
C TYR A 334 -2.02 -21.00 1.66
N LYS A 335 -2.81 -22.05 1.47
CA LYS A 335 -3.07 -22.62 0.14
C LYS A 335 -3.88 -21.63 -0.70
N ASP A 336 -3.22 -20.97 -1.64
CA ASP A 336 -3.82 -20.02 -2.55
C ASP A 336 -3.04 -19.91 -3.86
N LYS A 337 -3.69 -19.45 -4.90
CA LYS A 337 -3.10 -19.02 -6.17
C LYS A 337 -3.93 -17.88 -6.75
N LEU A 338 -3.42 -17.17 -7.74
CA LEU A 338 -4.21 -16.25 -8.53
C LEU A 338 -4.55 -16.90 -9.87
N GLU A 339 -5.82 -16.91 -10.24
CA GLU A 339 -6.30 -17.32 -11.57
C GLU A 339 -6.68 -16.05 -12.35
N ILE A 340 -5.69 -15.47 -13.03
CA ILE A 340 -5.85 -14.18 -13.71
C ILE A 340 -6.51 -14.42 -15.07
N GLN A 341 -7.66 -13.79 -15.28
CA GLN A 341 -8.44 -13.89 -16.53
C GLN A 341 -8.34 -12.63 -17.41
N ASP A 342 -7.88 -11.51 -16.84
CA ASP A 342 -7.71 -10.25 -17.53
C ASP A 342 -6.27 -9.73 -17.34
N ALA A 343 -5.66 -9.34 -18.45
CA ALA A 343 -4.27 -8.86 -18.49
C ALA A 343 -4.10 -7.48 -17.84
N GLU A 344 -5.11 -6.60 -17.86
CA GLU A 344 -4.97 -5.22 -17.40
C GLU A 344 -4.61 -5.10 -15.91
N PRO A 345 -5.27 -5.82 -14.95
CA PRO A 345 -4.85 -5.79 -13.56
C PRO A 345 -3.45 -6.36 -13.33
N LEU A 346 -3.00 -7.33 -14.14
CA LEU A 346 -1.64 -7.87 -14.07
C LEU A 346 -0.61 -6.86 -14.57
N ILE A 347 -0.90 -6.14 -15.66
CA ILE A 347 -0.08 -5.05 -16.17
C ILE A 347 0.05 -3.95 -15.11
N ALA A 348 -1.08 -3.52 -14.52
CA ALA A 348 -1.09 -2.53 -13.46
C ALA A 348 -0.26 -2.98 -12.23
N TYR A 349 -0.34 -4.26 -11.86
CA TYR A 349 0.48 -4.85 -10.80
C TYR A 349 1.98 -4.75 -11.14
N ILE A 350 2.40 -5.19 -12.33
CA ILE A 350 3.81 -5.17 -12.76
C ILE A 350 4.35 -3.73 -12.73
N LEU A 351 3.61 -2.77 -13.28
CA LEU A 351 4.01 -1.36 -13.27
C LEU A 351 4.09 -0.77 -11.86
N SER A 352 3.32 -1.30 -10.91
CA SER A 352 3.31 -0.89 -9.51
C SER A 352 4.48 -1.42 -8.69
N CYS A 353 5.30 -2.32 -9.22
CA CYS A 353 6.45 -2.90 -8.54
C CYS A 353 7.58 -1.88 -8.30
N HIS A 354 8.46 -2.18 -7.31
CA HIS A 354 9.53 -1.25 -6.87
C HIS A 354 10.89 -1.51 -7.53
N GLY A 355 10.90 -2.25 -8.62
CA GLY A 355 12.12 -2.54 -9.37
C GLY A 355 12.42 -1.49 -10.45
N ASN A 356 13.06 -1.95 -11.51
CA ASN A 356 13.46 -1.12 -12.66
C ASN A 356 12.51 -1.24 -13.88
N GLN A 357 11.40 -1.96 -13.73
CA GLN A 357 10.49 -2.32 -14.84
C GLN A 357 10.02 -1.11 -15.65
N ASN A 358 9.74 0.02 -14.98
CA ASN A 358 9.24 1.21 -15.64
C ASN A 358 10.24 1.81 -16.66
N GLN A 359 11.55 1.62 -16.47
CA GLN A 359 12.59 2.08 -17.40
C GLN A 359 12.51 1.36 -18.75
N TYR A 360 12.09 0.10 -18.75
CA TYR A 360 12.06 -0.76 -19.96
C TYR A 360 10.67 -0.91 -20.56
N ILE A 361 9.61 -0.67 -19.77
CA ILE A 361 8.23 -0.87 -20.21
C ILE A 361 7.60 0.42 -20.73
N LEU A 362 7.79 1.58 -20.05
CA LEU A 362 6.99 2.78 -20.36
C LEU A 362 7.20 3.30 -21.79
N SER A 363 8.42 3.24 -22.33
CA SER A 363 8.69 3.64 -23.73
C SER A 363 8.13 2.65 -24.77
N ARG A 364 7.83 1.42 -24.36
CA ARG A 364 7.33 0.32 -25.19
C ARG A 364 6.00 -0.23 -24.64
N TYR A 365 5.20 0.64 -24.04
CA TYR A 365 4.02 0.23 -23.28
C TYR A 365 3.03 -0.59 -24.10
N GLN A 366 2.72 -0.14 -25.33
CA GLN A 366 1.79 -0.87 -26.21
C GLN A 366 2.30 -2.27 -26.56
N GLU A 367 3.60 -2.43 -26.87
CA GLU A 367 4.21 -3.74 -27.11
C GLU A 367 4.12 -4.64 -25.87
N PHE A 368 4.38 -4.08 -24.67
CA PHE A 368 4.26 -4.81 -23.42
C PHE A 368 2.82 -5.24 -23.14
N ARG A 369 1.86 -4.35 -23.35
CA ARG A 369 0.43 -4.63 -23.17
C ARG A 369 -0.02 -5.78 -24.09
N ASP A 370 0.35 -5.73 -25.37
CA ASP A 370 -0.01 -6.76 -26.36
C ASP A 370 0.68 -8.09 -26.01
N TYR A 371 1.94 -8.06 -25.56
CA TYR A 371 2.66 -9.22 -25.08
C TYR A 371 1.97 -9.87 -23.88
N VAL A 372 1.59 -9.10 -22.85
CA VAL A 372 0.90 -9.63 -21.66
C VAL A 372 -0.48 -10.17 -22.04
N LYS A 373 -1.25 -9.49 -22.91
CA LYS A 373 -2.52 -9.97 -23.42
C LYS A 373 -2.39 -11.31 -24.17
N GLN A 374 -1.37 -11.46 -24.96
CA GLN A 374 -1.09 -12.70 -25.67
C GLN A 374 -0.77 -13.85 -24.70
N LYS A 375 0.00 -13.58 -23.64
CA LYS A 375 0.48 -14.58 -22.68
C LYS A 375 -0.53 -14.92 -21.60
N ALA A 376 -1.27 -13.92 -21.10
CA ALA A 376 -2.13 -14.02 -19.93
C ALA A 376 -3.64 -13.87 -20.23
N GLY A 377 -4.02 -13.44 -21.42
CA GLY A 377 -5.44 -13.14 -21.76
C GLY A 377 -6.36 -14.36 -21.89
N LYS A 378 -5.82 -15.59 -21.82
CA LYS A 378 -6.60 -16.85 -21.86
C LYS A 378 -6.59 -17.61 -20.52
N GLY A 379 -6.17 -16.94 -19.46
CA GLY A 379 -5.94 -17.53 -18.15
C GLY A 379 -4.44 -17.62 -17.82
N TYR A 380 -4.07 -17.09 -16.66
CA TYR A 380 -2.69 -17.08 -16.19
C TYR A 380 -2.65 -17.37 -14.70
N ASP A 381 -2.11 -18.53 -14.37
CA ASP A 381 -1.97 -18.98 -12.98
C ASP A 381 -0.71 -18.39 -12.36
N VAL A 382 -0.86 -17.80 -11.16
CA VAL A 382 0.25 -17.24 -10.40
C VAL A 382 0.32 -17.89 -9.03
N THR A 383 1.49 -18.43 -8.71
CA THR A 383 1.77 -19.10 -7.44
C THR A 383 1.77 -18.09 -6.27
N LYS A 384 1.00 -18.39 -5.24
CA LYS A 384 1.09 -17.71 -3.94
C LYS A 384 1.70 -18.69 -2.92
N GLU A 385 2.97 -18.50 -2.61
CA GLU A 385 3.67 -19.29 -1.61
C GLU A 385 3.87 -18.46 -0.34
N ALA A 386 2.83 -18.40 0.48
CA ALA A 386 2.83 -17.67 1.75
C ALA A 386 2.31 -18.55 2.88
N GLY A 387 2.63 -18.21 4.11
CA GLY A 387 2.18 -18.96 5.28
C GLY A 387 2.70 -18.37 6.58
N ILE A 388 2.51 -19.13 7.64
CA ILE A 388 2.95 -18.76 9.00
C ILE A 388 3.88 -19.84 9.57
N PHE A 389 4.86 -19.37 10.32
CA PHE A 389 5.52 -20.20 11.32
C PHE A 389 4.76 -20.11 12.64
N VAL A 390 4.48 -21.25 13.24
CA VAL A 390 3.93 -21.36 14.60
C VAL A 390 5.02 -21.95 15.48
N CYS A 391 5.43 -21.19 16.49
CA CYS A 391 6.53 -21.51 17.38
C CYS A 391 6.07 -21.52 18.84
N ARG A 392 6.67 -22.36 19.68
CA ARG A 392 6.53 -22.34 21.14
C ARG A 392 7.83 -21.93 21.80
N LYS A 393 7.70 -21.18 22.90
CA LYS A 393 8.86 -20.84 23.75
C LYS A 393 9.26 -21.99 24.61
#